data_1eb5e053c1ddc5fccffda109861a7120
#
_entry.id   1eb5e053c1ddc5fccffda109861a7120
#
_cell.length_a   1.000
_cell.length_b   1.000
_cell.length_c   1.000
_cell.angle_alpha   90.00
_cell.angle_beta   90.00
_cell.angle_gamma   90.00
#
_symmetry.space_group_name_H-M   'P 1'
#
loop_
_entity.id
_entity.type
_entity.pdbx_description
1 polymer ?
#
loop_
_entity_poly.entity_id
_entity_poly.type
_entity_poly.pdbx_seq_one_letter_code
_entity_poly.pdbx_strand_id
1 'polypeptide(L)'
;EHDDANRALMGSNMQRQAVPTLRADKPLVGTGMERYVARDSGVCVTAKRGGVIDYVDAARIVIRVDESEMVAGEAGVDIYNLTKYTRSNQNTCINQRTIVNRGDVVARGDTLADGPSVDLGELALGQNMRVAFMPWNGYNFEDSILLSERVVQEDRFTSIHIQELSCIARDTKLGPEEITADIPNVGEAALSKLDESGIVYIGAEVNAGDILVGKVTPKGETQLSPEEKLLRAIFGEKASDVKDSSLRVPSGTKGTVIDVQVFTRDGVDKDSRALAIEKQQLNAYRKDLKEEYRIFEEAARSRLLSLLKGQEVNGGAGFKKGDVLSEDNLSGLKLDQWCDIRPVDDSVADQLERVQAYLQERQEEIEDKFEDKKRKITTGDDLTTGVLKVVKVYLAVKRRIQPGDKMSGRHGNKGVVSVIMPVEDMPYDENGEPVDVVLNPLGVPSRMNVGQILETHLGWAAKGLGTKIGKMLDQQRQAAELREFLDKIYNQVGGEQESLEELGDNEVMALAKNLRGGVPIATPAFDGAHETEIKALLRLADQSENGQQWLYDGRTGERFDRQVTVGYMYMLKLNHLVDDKMHARS
;
A
#
# COMPACT_ATOMS: atom_id res chain seq x y z
N GLU A 1 -28.41 16.23 18.63
CA GLU A 1 -28.43 15.50 17.33
C GLU A 1 -28.10 16.44 16.16
N HIS A 2 -28.78 17.62 16.05
CA HIS A 2 -28.50 18.56 14.97
C HIS A 2 -27.06 19.09 14.98
N ASP A 3 -26.52 19.44 16.13
CA ASP A 3 -25.14 19.92 16.26
C ASP A 3 -24.11 18.82 16.03
N ASP A 4 -24.41 17.56 16.43
CA ASP A 4 -23.59 16.41 16.14
C ASP A 4 -23.53 16.13 14.62
N ALA A 5 -24.68 16.27 13.94
CA ALA A 5 -24.74 16.17 12.47
C ALA A 5 -23.91 17.25 11.77
N ASN A 6 -23.91 18.48 12.25
CA ASN A 6 -23.06 19.56 11.73
C ASN A 6 -21.57 19.26 11.94
N ARG A 7 -21.20 18.67 13.06
CA ARG A 7 -19.83 18.23 13.34
C ARG A 7 -19.41 17.03 12.51
N ALA A 8 -20.33 16.11 12.20
CA ALA A 8 -20.09 14.99 11.31
C ALA A 8 -19.66 15.44 9.89
N LEU A 9 -20.19 16.57 9.40
CA LEU A 9 -19.74 17.19 8.14
C LEU A 9 -18.25 17.55 8.19
N MET A 10 -17.79 18.14 9.29
CA MET A 10 -16.36 18.44 9.48
C MET A 10 -15.51 17.16 9.52
N GLY A 11 -15.99 16.13 10.22
CA GLY A 11 -15.35 14.81 10.25
C GLY A 11 -15.22 14.19 8.86
N SER A 12 -16.30 14.21 8.07
CA SER A 12 -16.31 13.73 6.69
C SER A 12 -15.30 14.47 5.81
N ASN A 13 -15.21 15.80 5.93
CA ASN A 13 -14.22 16.57 5.20
C ASN A 13 -12.77 16.25 5.63
N MET A 14 -12.53 16.00 6.91
CA MET A 14 -11.21 15.64 7.42
C MET A 14 -10.78 14.21 7.02
N GLN A 15 -11.69 13.27 6.89
CA GLN A 15 -11.38 11.93 6.36
C GLN A 15 -10.74 11.99 4.97
N ARG A 16 -11.14 12.94 4.12
CA ARG A 16 -10.53 13.13 2.78
C ARG A 16 -9.11 13.69 2.82
N GLN A 17 -8.64 14.20 3.98
CA GLN A 17 -7.29 14.73 4.20
C GLN A 17 -6.40 13.74 4.97
N ALA A 18 -6.88 12.53 5.26
CA ALA A 18 -6.13 11.53 6.00
C ALA A 18 -4.92 11.04 5.20
N VAL A 19 -3.81 10.82 5.90
CA VAL A 19 -2.57 10.28 5.33
C VAL A 19 -2.55 8.78 5.52
N PRO A 20 -2.23 7.99 4.47
CA PRO A 20 -2.01 6.56 4.60
C PRO A 20 -0.91 6.26 5.60
N THR A 21 -1.21 5.43 6.60
CA THR A 21 -0.23 4.98 7.58
C THR A 21 0.55 3.77 7.07
N LEU A 22 1.70 3.50 7.67
CA LEU A 22 2.56 2.38 7.28
C LEU A 22 1.83 1.03 7.39
N ARG A 23 1.02 0.86 8.44
CA ARG A 23 0.10 -0.26 8.61
C ARG A 23 -1.31 0.28 8.62
N ALA A 24 -2.15 -0.24 7.74
CA ALA A 24 -3.57 0.03 7.80
C ALA A 24 -4.18 -0.76 8.96
N ASP A 25 -5.10 -0.13 9.70
CA ASP A 25 -5.85 -0.73 10.79
C ASP A 25 -7.32 -0.39 10.58
N LYS A 26 -8.15 -1.41 10.33
CA LYS A 26 -9.58 -1.18 10.10
C LYS A 26 -10.27 -0.69 11.38
N PRO A 27 -11.27 0.19 11.28
CA PRO A 27 -11.96 0.70 12.44
C PRO A 27 -12.71 -0.41 13.17
N LEU A 28 -12.63 -0.42 14.51
CA LEU A 28 -13.46 -1.31 15.34
C LEU A 28 -14.93 -0.92 15.28
N VAL A 29 -15.22 0.38 15.20
CA VAL A 29 -16.56 0.91 15.02
C VAL A 29 -16.62 1.57 13.65
N GLY A 30 -17.31 0.94 12.72
CA GLY A 30 -17.46 1.39 11.35
C GLY A 30 -18.90 1.73 10.99
N THR A 31 -19.14 2.16 9.77
CA THR A 31 -20.48 2.46 9.23
C THR A 31 -21.04 1.35 8.34
N GLY A 32 -20.22 0.34 8.01
CA GLY A 32 -20.57 -0.71 7.05
C GLY A 32 -20.32 -0.31 5.59
N MET A 33 -20.01 0.94 5.31
CA MET A 33 -19.70 1.42 3.96
C MET A 33 -18.24 1.26 3.56
N GLU A 34 -17.35 0.98 4.51
CA GLU A 34 -15.90 0.92 4.30
C GLU A 34 -15.51 -0.05 3.18
N ARG A 35 -16.16 -1.21 3.13
CA ARG A 35 -15.92 -2.23 2.11
C ARG A 35 -16.31 -1.74 0.71
N TYR A 36 -17.47 -1.12 0.58
CA TYR A 36 -17.96 -0.62 -0.70
C TYR A 36 -17.13 0.55 -1.20
N VAL A 37 -16.77 1.48 -0.31
CA VAL A 37 -15.94 2.64 -0.65
C VAL A 37 -14.55 2.19 -1.09
N ALA A 38 -13.91 1.26 -0.39
CA ALA A 38 -12.60 0.73 -0.75
C ALA A 38 -12.61 0.07 -2.14
N ARG A 39 -13.61 -0.76 -2.42
CA ARG A 39 -13.77 -1.42 -3.71
C ARG A 39 -14.02 -0.44 -4.84
N ASP A 40 -14.98 0.47 -4.65
CA ASP A 40 -15.46 1.35 -5.72
C ASP A 40 -14.50 2.53 -5.97
N SER A 41 -13.61 2.86 -5.02
CA SER A 41 -12.55 3.85 -5.21
C SER A 41 -11.45 3.43 -6.20
N GLY A 42 -11.35 2.15 -6.52
CA GLY A 42 -10.33 1.61 -7.43
C GLY A 42 -8.92 1.54 -6.84
N VAL A 43 -8.73 1.77 -5.53
CA VAL A 43 -7.42 1.61 -4.87
C VAL A 43 -7.07 0.15 -4.62
N CYS A 44 -8.07 -0.71 -4.50
CA CYS A 44 -7.93 -2.16 -4.39
C CYS A 44 -7.90 -2.80 -5.77
N VAL A 45 -7.17 -3.90 -5.90
CA VAL A 45 -7.25 -4.75 -7.07
C VAL A 45 -8.38 -5.76 -6.86
N THR A 46 -9.36 -5.77 -7.74
CA THR A 46 -10.52 -6.69 -7.70
C THR A 46 -10.51 -7.63 -8.87
N ALA A 47 -11.00 -8.86 -8.68
CA ALA A 47 -11.10 -9.85 -9.72
C ALA A 47 -12.13 -9.42 -10.79
N LYS A 48 -11.71 -9.37 -12.06
CA LYS A 48 -12.58 -9.08 -13.19
C LYS A 48 -13.48 -10.27 -13.53
N ARG A 49 -12.95 -11.47 -13.36
CA ARG A 49 -13.60 -12.76 -13.60
C ARG A 49 -13.26 -13.72 -12.46
N GLY A 50 -14.15 -14.68 -12.21
CA GLY A 50 -13.91 -15.74 -11.24
C GLY A 50 -12.88 -16.76 -11.74
N GLY A 51 -12.22 -17.42 -10.81
CA GLY A 51 -11.21 -18.42 -11.14
C GLY A 51 -10.40 -18.88 -9.96
N VAL A 52 -9.32 -19.59 -10.24
CA VAL A 52 -8.36 -20.09 -9.26
C VAL A 52 -7.05 -19.33 -9.39
N ILE A 53 -6.49 -18.94 -8.27
CA ILE A 53 -5.20 -18.25 -8.22
C ILE A 53 -4.07 -19.23 -8.51
N ASP A 54 -3.39 -19.04 -9.65
CA ASP A 54 -2.30 -19.90 -10.08
C ASP A 54 -0.94 -19.46 -9.51
N TYR A 55 -0.69 -18.14 -9.53
CA TYR A 55 0.56 -17.57 -9.06
C TYR A 55 0.35 -16.23 -8.36
N VAL A 56 1.08 -16.03 -7.26
CA VAL A 56 1.08 -14.78 -6.50
C VAL A 56 2.50 -14.41 -6.13
N ASP A 57 2.89 -13.18 -6.43
CA ASP A 57 4.09 -12.55 -5.87
C ASP A 57 3.79 -11.10 -5.44
N ALA A 58 4.79 -10.41 -4.91
CA ALA A 58 4.61 -9.03 -4.47
C ALA A 58 4.30 -8.04 -5.61
N ALA A 59 4.58 -8.39 -6.85
CA ALA A 59 4.43 -7.53 -8.02
C ALA A 59 3.19 -7.85 -8.85
N ARG A 60 2.71 -9.11 -8.81
CA ARG A 60 1.61 -9.55 -9.68
C ARG A 60 0.82 -10.73 -9.11
N ILE A 61 -0.42 -10.84 -9.57
CA ILE A 61 -1.33 -11.94 -9.31
C ILE A 61 -1.77 -12.50 -10.65
N VAL A 62 -1.75 -13.81 -10.78
CA VAL A 62 -2.20 -14.51 -11.98
C VAL A 62 -3.37 -15.42 -11.61
N ILE A 63 -4.50 -15.23 -12.29
CA ILE A 63 -5.72 -15.99 -12.10
C ILE A 63 -5.98 -16.83 -13.35
N ARG A 64 -6.19 -18.11 -13.16
CA ARG A 64 -6.75 -18.98 -14.19
C ARG A 64 -8.27 -18.90 -14.10
N VAL A 65 -8.88 -18.34 -15.13
CA VAL A 65 -10.33 -18.07 -15.19
C VAL A 65 -11.11 -19.38 -15.29
N ASP A 66 -12.25 -19.44 -14.62
CA ASP A 66 -13.15 -20.58 -14.71
C ASP A 66 -13.77 -20.70 -16.10
N GLU A 67 -13.95 -21.95 -16.56
CA GLU A 67 -14.52 -22.22 -17.89
C GLU A 67 -15.90 -21.59 -18.11
N SER A 68 -16.69 -21.44 -17.04
CA SER A 68 -18.03 -20.83 -17.08
C SER A 68 -18.02 -19.33 -17.39
N GLU A 69 -16.93 -18.63 -17.08
CA GLU A 69 -16.77 -17.19 -17.32
C GLU A 69 -15.87 -16.88 -18.52
N MET A 70 -15.36 -17.91 -19.19
CA MET A 70 -14.57 -17.72 -20.41
C MET A 70 -15.47 -17.36 -21.61
N VAL A 71 -15.12 -16.25 -22.27
CA VAL A 71 -15.73 -15.88 -23.55
C VAL A 71 -14.92 -16.50 -24.69
N ALA A 72 -15.60 -17.01 -25.71
CA ALA A 72 -14.93 -17.59 -26.87
C ALA A 72 -14.01 -16.56 -27.55
N GLY A 73 -12.72 -16.89 -27.65
CA GLY A 73 -11.68 -16.01 -28.21
C GLY A 73 -10.94 -15.14 -27.18
N GLU A 74 -11.34 -15.14 -25.91
CA GLU A 74 -10.58 -14.48 -24.84
C GLU A 74 -9.59 -15.44 -24.17
N ALA A 75 -8.52 -14.84 -23.61
CA ALA A 75 -7.57 -15.57 -22.79
C ALA A 75 -8.24 -16.10 -21.51
N GLY A 76 -8.01 -17.36 -21.18
CA GLY A 76 -8.45 -17.97 -19.93
C GLY A 76 -7.58 -17.58 -18.72
N VAL A 77 -6.89 -16.44 -18.80
CA VAL A 77 -5.95 -16.00 -17.78
C VAL A 77 -6.08 -14.49 -17.58
N ASP A 78 -6.15 -14.05 -16.33
CA ASP A 78 -6.07 -12.65 -15.95
C ASP A 78 -4.80 -12.39 -15.15
N ILE A 79 -3.98 -11.42 -15.60
CA ILE A 79 -2.76 -10.98 -14.93
C ILE A 79 -3.00 -9.59 -14.35
N TYR A 80 -2.80 -9.45 -13.05
CA TYR A 80 -2.92 -8.19 -12.32
C TYR A 80 -1.54 -7.75 -11.86
N ASN A 81 -1.02 -6.67 -12.44
CA ASN A 81 0.20 -6.04 -11.99
C ASN A 81 -0.10 -5.08 -10.85
N LEU A 82 0.61 -5.25 -9.74
CA LEU A 82 0.42 -4.44 -8.54
C LEU A 82 1.27 -3.16 -8.60
N THR A 83 0.67 -2.06 -8.19
CA THR A 83 1.38 -0.80 -8.04
C THR A 83 2.24 -0.84 -6.78
N LYS A 84 3.55 -0.63 -6.93
CA LYS A 84 4.51 -0.69 -5.83
C LYS A 84 5.19 0.65 -5.61
N TYR A 85 5.02 1.24 -4.43
CA TYR A 85 5.75 2.43 -3.95
C TYR A 85 5.78 3.58 -4.95
N THR A 86 4.64 3.93 -5.52
CA THR A 86 4.51 5.08 -6.40
C THR A 86 4.07 6.32 -5.65
N ARG A 87 4.41 7.48 -6.20
CA ARG A 87 4.02 8.78 -5.66
C ARG A 87 2.57 9.10 -6.04
N SER A 88 1.77 9.53 -5.06
CA SER A 88 0.47 10.15 -5.30
C SER A 88 0.60 11.66 -5.58
N ASN A 89 -0.47 12.31 -6.01
CA ASN A 89 -0.49 13.76 -6.21
C ASN A 89 -0.20 14.57 -4.93
N GLN A 90 -0.47 13.99 -3.75
CA GLN A 90 -0.22 14.59 -2.44
C GLN A 90 1.12 14.14 -1.84
N ASN A 91 2.02 13.58 -2.61
CA ASN A 91 3.31 13.01 -2.20
C ASN A 91 3.21 11.82 -1.23
N THR A 92 2.06 11.22 -1.08
CA THR A 92 1.87 10.02 -0.27
C THR A 92 2.27 8.76 -1.04
N CYS A 93 2.59 7.68 -0.34
CA CYS A 93 2.97 6.42 -0.95
C CYS A 93 1.73 5.63 -1.38
N ILE A 94 1.71 5.19 -2.63
CA ILE A 94 0.74 4.22 -3.14
C ILE A 94 1.45 2.88 -3.25
N ASN A 95 1.01 1.90 -2.48
CA ASN A 95 1.54 0.55 -2.49
C ASN A 95 0.39 -0.45 -2.35
N GLN A 96 0.36 -1.45 -3.21
CA GLN A 96 -0.63 -2.53 -3.17
C GLN A 96 0.01 -3.80 -2.61
N ARG A 97 -0.72 -4.47 -1.74
CA ARG A 97 -0.31 -5.70 -1.08
C ARG A 97 -1.35 -6.80 -1.29
N THR A 98 -0.90 -7.98 -1.68
CA THR A 98 -1.75 -9.16 -1.88
C THR A 98 -2.37 -9.65 -0.57
N ILE A 99 -3.62 -10.07 -0.63
CA ILE A 99 -4.35 -10.71 0.49
C ILE A 99 -4.70 -12.17 0.20
N VAL A 100 -4.51 -12.61 -1.02
CA VAL A 100 -4.84 -13.95 -1.50
C VAL A 100 -3.61 -14.83 -1.60
N ASN A 101 -3.80 -16.14 -1.54
CA ASN A 101 -2.76 -17.15 -1.65
C ASN A 101 -2.96 -17.99 -2.91
N ARG A 102 -1.88 -18.68 -3.31
CA ARG A 102 -1.95 -19.64 -4.42
C ARG A 102 -2.93 -20.77 -4.09
N GLY A 103 -3.83 -21.07 -5.02
CA GLY A 103 -4.84 -22.10 -4.90
C GLY A 103 -6.20 -21.62 -4.36
N ASP A 104 -6.29 -20.36 -3.91
CA ASP A 104 -7.57 -19.79 -3.48
C ASP A 104 -8.52 -19.67 -4.69
N VAL A 105 -9.80 -19.96 -4.45
CA VAL A 105 -10.88 -19.74 -5.41
C VAL A 105 -11.46 -18.35 -5.17
N VAL A 106 -11.55 -17.56 -6.23
CA VAL A 106 -12.06 -16.20 -6.18
C VAL A 106 -13.24 -16.02 -7.12
N ALA A 107 -14.22 -15.26 -6.69
CA ALA A 107 -15.36 -14.87 -7.50
C ALA A 107 -15.13 -13.50 -8.14
N ARG A 108 -15.91 -13.18 -9.16
CA ARG A 108 -15.90 -11.85 -9.77
C ARG A 108 -16.22 -10.77 -8.74
N GLY A 109 -15.37 -9.75 -8.66
CA GLY A 109 -15.51 -8.62 -7.72
C GLY A 109 -14.83 -8.82 -6.36
N ASP A 110 -14.26 -10.01 -6.09
CA ASP A 110 -13.48 -10.22 -4.88
C ASP A 110 -12.20 -9.38 -4.86
N THR A 111 -11.82 -8.90 -3.69
CA THR A 111 -10.59 -8.12 -3.53
C THR A 111 -9.37 -9.05 -3.50
N LEU A 112 -8.43 -8.81 -4.40
CA LEU A 112 -7.20 -9.58 -4.54
C LEU A 112 -6.01 -8.94 -3.82
N ALA A 113 -5.97 -7.62 -3.81
CA ALA A 113 -4.89 -6.87 -3.17
C ALA A 113 -5.44 -5.58 -2.54
N ASP A 114 -4.93 -5.28 -1.35
CA ASP A 114 -5.23 -4.06 -0.63
C ASP A 114 -4.39 -2.88 -1.16
N GLY A 115 -5.04 -1.74 -1.34
CA GLY A 115 -4.39 -0.48 -1.67
C GLY A 115 -3.93 0.31 -0.44
N PRO A 116 -3.50 1.57 -0.63
CA PRO A 116 -3.19 2.45 0.48
C PRO A 116 -4.44 2.71 1.33
N SER A 117 -4.28 2.74 2.65
CA SER A 117 -5.38 2.94 3.61
C SER A 117 -6.52 1.92 3.49
N VAL A 118 -6.20 0.69 3.15
CA VAL A 118 -7.15 -0.43 3.09
C VAL A 118 -6.59 -1.61 3.88
N ASP A 119 -7.45 -2.27 4.65
CA ASP A 119 -7.13 -3.47 5.40
C ASP A 119 -8.19 -4.55 5.12
N LEU A 120 -7.75 -5.67 4.54
CA LEU A 120 -8.60 -6.81 4.12
C LEU A 120 -9.83 -6.36 3.29
N GLY A 121 -9.63 -5.44 2.36
CA GLY A 121 -10.67 -4.92 1.49
C GLY A 121 -11.60 -3.88 2.12
N GLU A 122 -11.34 -3.45 3.35
CA GLU A 122 -12.09 -2.42 4.06
C GLU A 122 -11.27 -1.14 4.21
N LEU A 123 -11.92 0.01 4.09
CA LEU A 123 -11.28 1.32 4.23
C LEU A 123 -10.72 1.51 5.65
N ALA A 124 -9.43 1.81 5.75
CA ALA A 124 -8.67 1.96 6.99
C ALA A 124 -7.82 3.24 6.96
N LEU A 125 -8.45 4.39 7.19
CA LEU A 125 -7.82 5.71 7.06
C LEU A 125 -6.98 6.12 8.28
N GLY A 126 -7.05 5.40 9.39
CA GLY A 126 -6.38 5.76 10.65
C GLY A 126 -6.06 4.56 11.51
N GLN A 127 -6.03 4.78 12.82
CA GLN A 127 -5.66 3.78 13.82
C GLN A 127 -6.66 3.77 14.98
N ASN A 128 -6.94 2.59 15.53
CA ASN A 128 -7.70 2.46 16.77
C ASN A 128 -6.79 2.76 17.97
N MET A 129 -7.10 3.84 18.69
CA MET A 129 -6.29 4.31 19.81
C MET A 129 -7.04 4.17 21.12
N ARG A 130 -6.32 3.79 22.18
CA ARG A 130 -6.85 3.82 23.54
C ARG A 130 -6.86 5.25 24.05
N VAL A 131 -8.05 5.83 24.21
CA VAL A 131 -8.26 7.24 24.55
C VAL A 131 -8.80 7.36 25.96
N ALA A 132 -8.29 8.35 26.71
CA ALA A 132 -8.84 8.79 27.98
C ALA A 132 -9.30 10.25 27.87
N PHE A 133 -10.51 10.54 28.36
CA PHE A 133 -11.03 11.91 28.43
C PHE A 133 -10.80 12.48 29.82
N MET A 134 -9.68 13.18 29.98
CA MET A 134 -9.31 13.81 31.24
C MET A 134 -8.40 15.02 31.01
N PRO A 135 -8.43 16.06 31.83
CA PRO A 135 -7.42 17.12 31.81
C PRO A 135 -6.09 16.55 32.33
N TRP A 136 -4.98 16.87 31.67
CA TRP A 136 -3.67 16.39 32.09
C TRP A 136 -2.62 17.51 32.02
N ASN A 137 -2.32 18.14 33.17
CA ASN A 137 -1.28 19.15 33.38
C ASN A 137 -1.26 20.30 32.35
N GLY A 138 -2.38 20.61 31.74
CA GLY A 138 -2.49 21.64 30.71
C GLY A 138 -1.97 21.26 29.31
N TYR A 139 -1.36 20.09 29.15
CA TYR A 139 -0.83 19.65 27.84
C TYR A 139 -1.91 19.30 26.82
N ASN A 140 -3.14 19.14 27.26
CA ASN A 140 -4.30 18.93 26.39
C ASN A 140 -5.32 20.09 26.49
N PHE A 141 -4.84 21.29 26.83
CA PHE A 141 -5.67 22.49 26.88
C PHE A 141 -6.28 22.79 25.52
N GLU A 142 -7.58 23.12 25.49
CA GLU A 142 -8.40 23.32 24.29
C GLU A 142 -8.35 22.07 23.38
N ASP A 143 -7.86 22.20 22.14
CA ASP A 143 -7.79 21.14 21.12
C ASP A 143 -6.42 20.47 21.07
N SER A 144 -5.59 20.65 22.08
CA SER A 144 -4.29 19.99 22.13
C SER A 144 -4.45 18.50 22.46
N ILE A 145 -3.64 17.68 21.83
CA ILE A 145 -3.64 16.22 21.98
C ILE A 145 -2.34 15.78 22.64
N LEU A 146 -2.46 15.02 23.72
CA LEU A 146 -1.34 14.36 24.35
C LEU A 146 -1.19 12.94 23.80
N LEU A 147 -0.02 12.58 23.33
CA LEU A 147 0.28 11.23 22.83
C LEU A 147 1.29 10.50 23.71
N SER A 148 1.15 9.20 23.79
CA SER A 148 2.16 8.32 24.37
C SER A 148 3.30 8.04 23.40
N GLU A 149 4.52 7.93 23.88
CA GLU A 149 5.68 7.52 23.10
C GLU A 149 5.51 6.12 22.49
N ARG A 150 4.72 5.24 23.12
CA ARG A 150 4.36 3.92 22.56
C ARG A 150 3.81 4.01 21.14
N VAL A 151 3.00 5.04 20.86
CA VAL A 151 2.42 5.28 19.52
C VAL A 151 3.50 5.49 18.47
N VAL A 152 4.58 6.19 18.82
CA VAL A 152 5.73 6.43 17.94
C VAL A 152 6.61 5.18 17.83
N GLN A 153 6.84 4.48 18.94
CA GLN A 153 7.67 3.26 18.97
C GLN A 153 7.05 2.13 18.15
N GLU A 154 5.73 1.99 18.17
CA GLU A 154 4.99 1.00 17.39
C GLU A 154 4.75 1.43 15.93
N ASP A 155 5.25 2.59 15.50
CA ASP A 155 5.06 3.16 14.16
C ASP A 155 3.57 3.29 13.73
N ARG A 156 2.66 3.57 14.68
CA ARG A 156 1.22 3.53 14.38
C ARG A 156 0.76 4.62 13.42
N PHE A 157 1.26 5.84 13.55
CA PHE A 157 0.98 6.97 12.65
C PHE A 157 2.14 7.33 11.74
N THR A 158 3.10 6.45 11.60
CA THR A 158 4.20 6.64 10.67
C THR A 158 3.70 6.53 9.23
N SER A 159 4.09 7.47 8.40
CA SER A 159 3.74 7.53 7.00
C SER A 159 4.97 7.60 6.12
N ILE A 160 4.85 7.10 4.90
CA ILE A 160 5.89 7.21 3.87
C ILE A 160 5.44 8.27 2.88
N HIS A 161 6.30 9.27 2.65
CA HIS A 161 6.11 10.31 1.66
C HIS A 161 7.13 10.16 0.56
N ILE A 162 6.67 10.23 -0.70
CA ILE A 162 7.54 10.15 -1.87
C ILE A 162 7.61 11.53 -2.50
N GLN A 163 8.80 12.12 -2.50
CA GLN A 163 9.07 13.41 -3.13
C GLN A 163 9.71 13.19 -4.50
N GLU A 164 9.22 13.90 -5.51
CA GLU A 164 9.84 13.96 -6.83
C GLU A 164 10.73 15.19 -6.91
N LEU A 165 12.00 14.98 -7.22
CA LEU A 165 12.96 16.03 -7.51
C LEU A 165 13.43 15.88 -8.95
N SER A 166 13.30 16.93 -9.76
CA SER A 166 13.63 16.89 -11.19
C SER A 166 14.83 17.78 -11.52
N CYS A 167 15.73 17.26 -12.33
CA CYS A 167 16.84 17.99 -12.93
C CYS A 167 16.64 18.05 -14.45
N ILE A 168 16.68 19.25 -15.01
CA ILE A 168 16.50 19.48 -16.44
C ILE A 168 17.80 19.99 -17.02
N ALA A 169 18.37 19.30 -18.00
CA ALA A 169 19.48 19.77 -18.82
C ALA A 169 18.97 20.46 -20.07
N ARG A 170 19.32 21.70 -20.27
CA ARG A 170 18.87 22.55 -21.39
C ARG A 170 20.01 22.89 -22.32
N ASP A 171 19.66 23.16 -23.58
CA ASP A 171 20.57 23.76 -24.51
C ASP A 171 20.58 25.28 -24.29
N THR A 172 21.76 25.84 -23.98
CA THR A 172 21.94 27.27 -23.69
C THR A 172 22.75 27.93 -24.81
N LYS A 173 22.67 29.25 -24.90
CA LYS A 173 23.44 30.03 -25.89
C LYS A 173 24.96 29.86 -25.75
N LEU A 174 25.45 29.46 -24.60
CA LEU A 174 26.87 29.24 -24.28
C LEU A 174 27.33 27.80 -24.51
N GLY A 175 26.40 26.92 -24.81
CA GLY A 175 26.60 25.48 -24.96
C GLY A 175 25.56 24.67 -24.23
N PRO A 176 25.47 23.36 -24.46
CA PRO A 176 24.54 22.48 -23.79
C PRO A 176 24.95 22.28 -22.31
N GLU A 177 23.95 22.23 -21.42
CA GLU A 177 24.14 21.73 -20.06
C GLU A 177 24.39 20.23 -20.10
N GLU A 178 25.29 19.76 -19.25
CA GLU A 178 25.66 18.34 -19.20
C GLU A 178 25.38 17.75 -17.82
N ILE A 179 24.85 16.50 -17.80
CA ILE A 179 24.71 15.71 -16.59
C ILE A 179 25.91 14.78 -16.49
N THR A 180 26.76 15.00 -15.49
CA THR A 180 28.03 14.30 -15.30
C THR A 180 28.40 14.18 -13.82
N ALA A 181 29.24 13.20 -13.50
CA ALA A 181 29.85 13.05 -12.17
C ALA A 181 31.06 13.99 -11.98
N ASP A 182 31.62 14.51 -13.07
CA ASP A 182 32.76 15.45 -13.02
C ASP A 182 32.29 16.87 -12.72
N ILE A 183 32.18 17.17 -11.43
CA ILE A 183 31.68 18.45 -10.92
C ILE A 183 32.84 19.22 -10.32
N PRO A 184 33.09 20.47 -10.74
CA PRO A 184 34.16 21.28 -10.20
C PRO A 184 33.95 21.64 -8.72
N ASN A 185 35.02 21.64 -7.95
CA ASN A 185 35.07 22.07 -6.54
C ASN A 185 34.22 21.21 -5.57
N VAL A 186 33.98 19.94 -5.90
CA VAL A 186 33.29 18.99 -5.04
C VAL A 186 34.23 17.86 -4.64
N GLY A 187 34.27 17.55 -3.33
CA GLY A 187 35.09 16.46 -2.80
C GLY A 187 34.59 15.08 -3.19
N GLU A 188 35.49 14.09 -3.28
CA GLU A 188 35.17 12.71 -3.63
C GLU A 188 34.12 12.07 -2.72
N ALA A 189 34.08 12.43 -1.44
CA ALA A 189 33.09 11.93 -0.50
C ALA A 189 31.66 12.33 -0.87
N ALA A 190 31.46 13.52 -1.46
CA ALA A 190 30.16 13.97 -1.93
C ALA A 190 29.72 13.28 -3.25
N LEU A 191 30.70 12.82 -4.03
CA LEU A 191 30.48 12.11 -5.30
C LEU A 191 30.30 10.60 -5.12
N SER A 192 30.62 10.05 -3.97
CA SER A 192 30.59 8.59 -3.70
C SER A 192 29.22 7.94 -3.90
N LYS A 193 28.14 8.72 -3.80
CA LYS A 193 26.76 8.25 -3.99
C LYS A 193 26.27 8.34 -5.45
N LEU A 194 27.09 8.91 -6.34
CA LEU A 194 26.77 9.07 -7.76
C LEU A 194 27.38 7.92 -8.58
N ASP A 195 26.70 7.57 -9.66
CA ASP A 195 27.23 6.66 -10.67
C ASP A 195 28.12 7.41 -11.71
N GLU A 196 28.64 6.67 -12.70
CA GLU A 196 29.45 7.24 -13.77
C GLU A 196 28.71 8.30 -14.61
N SER A 197 27.38 8.20 -14.66
CA SER A 197 26.52 9.17 -15.35
C SER A 197 26.22 10.42 -14.52
N GLY A 198 26.70 10.50 -13.27
CA GLY A 198 26.43 11.61 -12.36
C GLY A 198 25.06 11.55 -11.69
N ILE A 199 24.42 10.40 -11.65
CA ILE A 199 23.10 10.19 -11.06
C ILE A 199 23.25 9.32 -9.80
N VAL A 200 22.49 9.63 -8.76
CA VAL A 200 22.51 8.89 -7.50
C VAL A 200 22.06 7.43 -7.69
N TYR A 201 22.66 6.51 -6.93
CA TYR A 201 22.25 5.11 -6.91
C TYR A 201 20.88 4.92 -6.27
N ILE A 202 20.10 3.98 -6.80
CA ILE A 202 18.87 3.51 -6.16
C ILE A 202 19.25 2.79 -4.86
N GLY A 203 18.53 3.12 -3.75
CA GLY A 203 18.82 2.60 -2.42
C GLY A 203 19.80 3.47 -1.60
N ALA A 204 20.36 4.53 -2.18
CA ALA A 204 21.24 5.44 -1.46
C ALA A 204 20.46 6.24 -0.40
N GLU A 205 20.99 6.29 0.81
CA GLU A 205 20.52 7.20 1.85
C GLU A 205 21.13 8.57 1.64
N VAL A 206 20.26 9.58 1.53
CA VAL A 206 20.66 10.96 1.27
C VAL A 206 20.23 11.89 2.39
N ASN A 207 21.07 12.87 2.68
CA ASN A 207 20.82 13.91 3.66
C ASN A 207 20.71 15.27 2.96
N ALA A 208 20.21 16.28 3.68
CA ALA A 208 20.12 17.63 3.17
C ALA A 208 21.48 18.13 2.63
N GLY A 209 21.50 18.67 1.42
CA GLY A 209 22.68 19.16 0.75
C GLY A 209 23.45 18.13 -0.10
N ASP A 210 23.17 16.83 0.02
CA ASP A 210 23.76 15.80 -0.84
C ASP A 210 23.37 16.01 -2.31
N ILE A 211 24.28 15.67 -3.23
CA ILE A 211 24.04 15.77 -4.67
C ILE A 211 23.24 14.56 -5.12
N LEU A 212 22.12 14.80 -5.81
CA LEU A 212 21.30 13.77 -6.42
C LEU A 212 21.62 13.56 -7.91
N VAL A 213 21.79 14.66 -8.62
CA VAL A 213 22.14 14.66 -10.04
C VAL A 213 23.20 15.73 -10.26
N GLY A 214 24.37 15.29 -10.70
CA GLY A 214 25.46 16.20 -11.07
C GLY A 214 25.17 16.88 -12.39
N LYS A 215 25.08 18.21 -12.38
CA LYS A 215 24.88 19.00 -13.59
C LYS A 215 25.86 20.16 -13.63
N VAL A 216 26.46 20.38 -14.80
CA VAL A 216 27.33 21.49 -15.07
C VAL A 216 26.76 22.36 -16.18
N THR A 217 26.88 23.68 -15.99
CA THR A 217 26.41 24.68 -16.96
C THR A 217 27.61 25.46 -17.47
N PRO A 218 27.77 25.65 -18.80
CA PRO A 218 28.85 26.44 -19.37
C PRO A 218 28.81 27.89 -18.87
N LYS A 219 29.97 28.42 -18.49
CA LYS A 219 30.14 29.84 -18.08
C LYS A 219 30.59 30.71 -19.26
N GLY A 220 29.97 31.88 -19.40
CA GLY A 220 30.50 32.94 -20.28
C GLY A 220 31.63 33.70 -19.59
N GLU A 221 32.52 34.30 -20.39
CA GLU A 221 33.66 35.09 -19.88
C GLU A 221 33.28 36.22 -18.91
N THR A 222 32.05 36.73 -19.02
CA THR A 222 31.53 37.79 -18.15
C THR A 222 31.10 37.29 -16.77
N GLN A 223 30.93 35.99 -16.58
CA GLN A 223 30.47 35.38 -15.32
C GLN A 223 31.60 34.86 -14.43
N LEU A 224 32.86 34.97 -14.89
CA LEU A 224 34.01 34.57 -14.10
C LEU A 224 34.27 35.60 -12.96
N SER A 225 34.47 35.11 -11.75
CA SER A 225 34.88 35.95 -10.64
C SER A 225 36.28 36.57 -10.92
N PRO A 226 36.60 37.70 -10.31
CA PRO A 226 37.96 38.30 -10.45
C PRO A 226 39.07 37.32 -10.11
N GLU A 227 38.86 36.45 -9.13
CA GLU A 227 39.81 35.44 -8.66
C GLU A 227 39.95 34.31 -9.71
N GLU A 228 38.86 33.86 -10.31
CA GLU A 228 38.86 32.86 -11.38
C GLU A 228 39.52 33.41 -12.67
N LYS A 229 39.30 34.70 -13.00
CA LYS A 229 40.03 35.38 -14.09
C LYS A 229 41.53 35.44 -13.86
N LEU A 230 41.95 35.72 -12.62
CA LEU A 230 43.34 35.72 -12.24
C LEU A 230 43.98 34.33 -12.29
N LEU A 231 43.27 33.31 -11.78
CA LEU A 231 43.69 31.91 -11.85
C LEU A 231 43.84 31.42 -13.29
N ARG A 232 42.91 31.80 -14.17
CA ARG A 232 42.99 31.48 -15.59
C ARG A 232 44.18 32.17 -16.29
N ALA A 233 44.48 33.40 -15.90
CA ALA A 233 45.65 34.13 -16.42
C ALA A 233 47.00 33.51 -15.94
N ILE A 234 47.06 32.97 -14.73
CA ILE A 234 48.29 32.42 -14.14
C ILE A 234 48.51 30.95 -14.51
N PHE A 235 47.46 30.12 -14.49
CA PHE A 235 47.52 28.67 -14.65
C PHE A 235 47.01 28.16 -16.02
N GLY A 236 46.65 29.05 -16.93
CA GLY A 236 46.10 28.70 -18.24
C GLY A 236 44.70 28.10 -18.14
N GLU A 237 44.32 27.26 -19.10
CA GLU A 237 42.96 26.69 -19.25
C GLU A 237 42.46 25.79 -18.11
N LYS A 238 43.16 25.70 -16.97
CA LYS A 238 42.78 24.85 -15.82
C LYS A 238 41.69 25.45 -14.92
N ALA A 239 41.20 26.66 -15.15
CA ALA A 239 39.99 27.15 -14.49
C ALA A 239 38.77 26.54 -15.20
N SER A 240 37.93 25.88 -14.46
CA SER A 240 36.75 25.19 -15.03
C SER A 240 35.84 26.19 -15.76
N ASP A 241 35.62 25.95 -17.08
CA ASP A 241 34.71 26.74 -17.91
C ASP A 241 33.25 26.49 -17.59
N VAL A 242 32.96 25.68 -16.57
CA VAL A 242 31.63 25.25 -16.18
C VAL A 242 31.32 25.62 -14.72
N LYS A 243 30.03 25.88 -14.47
CA LYS A 243 29.51 26.16 -13.12
C LYS A 243 28.73 24.94 -12.65
N ASP A 244 28.90 24.59 -11.36
CA ASP A 244 28.04 23.60 -10.70
C ASP A 244 26.60 24.10 -10.58
N SER A 245 25.68 23.41 -11.21
CA SER A 245 24.23 23.61 -11.12
C SER A 245 23.50 22.32 -10.74
N SER A 246 24.18 21.45 -10.03
CA SER A 246 23.68 20.13 -9.61
C SER A 246 22.42 20.22 -8.78
N LEU A 247 21.55 19.24 -8.95
CA LEU A 247 20.37 19.05 -8.10
C LEU A 247 20.82 18.50 -6.75
N ARG A 248 20.49 19.21 -5.69
CA ARG A 248 20.81 18.82 -4.30
C ARG A 248 19.54 18.55 -3.52
N VAL A 249 19.65 17.71 -2.49
CA VAL A 249 18.55 17.45 -1.56
C VAL A 249 18.18 18.75 -0.83
N PRO A 250 16.89 19.13 -0.81
CA PRO A 250 16.43 20.32 -0.11
C PRO A 250 16.76 20.29 1.40
N SER A 251 16.91 21.46 2.01
CA SER A 251 17.15 21.58 3.44
C SER A 251 16.02 20.92 4.24
N GLY A 252 16.36 20.23 5.33
CA GLY A 252 15.42 19.54 6.20
C GLY A 252 14.89 18.20 5.66
N THR A 253 15.31 17.79 4.46
CA THR A 253 14.89 16.50 3.87
C THR A 253 15.98 15.45 4.10
N LYS A 254 15.55 14.27 4.57
CA LYS A 254 16.39 13.08 4.67
C LYS A 254 15.57 11.88 4.20
N GLY A 255 16.15 11.07 3.32
CA GLY A 255 15.41 9.94 2.78
C GLY A 255 16.27 8.96 2.01
N THR A 256 15.60 7.99 1.40
CA THR A 256 16.23 6.96 0.57
C THR A 256 15.74 7.11 -0.86
N VAL A 257 16.65 7.00 -1.82
CA VAL A 257 16.30 7.00 -3.25
C VAL A 257 15.64 5.67 -3.60
N ILE A 258 14.39 5.72 -4.04
CA ILE A 258 13.63 4.51 -4.41
C ILE A 258 13.56 4.26 -5.90
N ASP A 259 13.57 5.33 -6.70
CA ASP A 259 13.49 5.23 -8.16
C ASP A 259 14.18 6.42 -8.83
N VAL A 260 14.67 6.20 -10.03
CA VAL A 260 15.27 7.21 -10.91
C VAL A 260 14.77 6.99 -12.33
N GLN A 261 14.17 8.01 -12.91
CA GLN A 261 13.72 8.01 -14.30
C GLN A 261 14.54 9.00 -15.12
N VAL A 262 15.03 8.56 -16.26
CA VAL A 262 15.82 9.36 -17.19
C VAL A 262 15.08 9.45 -18.50
N PHE A 263 14.77 10.68 -18.92
CA PHE A 263 14.14 10.99 -20.20
C PHE A 263 15.15 11.70 -21.08
N THR A 264 15.41 11.18 -22.26
CA THR A 264 16.39 11.74 -23.21
C THR A 264 15.68 12.08 -24.50
N ARG A 265 15.93 13.29 -25.03
CA ARG A 265 15.38 13.74 -26.30
C ARG A 265 15.84 12.84 -27.44
N ASP A 266 14.95 12.63 -28.41
CA ASP A 266 15.30 11.89 -29.62
C ASP A 266 16.49 12.55 -30.36
N GLY A 267 17.46 11.73 -30.81
CA GLY A 267 18.70 12.18 -31.45
C GLY A 267 19.83 12.62 -30.52
N VAL A 268 19.66 12.49 -29.19
CA VAL A 268 20.73 12.71 -28.20
C VAL A 268 21.26 11.36 -27.72
N ASP A 269 22.57 11.23 -27.54
CA ASP A 269 23.20 10.01 -27.06
C ASP A 269 22.70 9.65 -25.65
N LYS A 270 22.32 8.37 -25.47
CA LYS A 270 21.84 7.86 -24.19
C LYS A 270 23.00 7.44 -23.30
N ASP A 271 22.95 7.82 -22.04
CA ASP A 271 23.94 7.40 -21.05
C ASP A 271 23.83 5.92 -20.69
N SER A 272 24.89 5.38 -20.10
CA SER A 272 24.93 4.00 -19.58
C SER A 272 23.78 3.70 -18.62
N ARG A 273 23.39 4.68 -17.80
CA ARG A 273 22.25 4.57 -16.88
C ARG A 273 20.91 4.46 -17.61
N ALA A 274 20.66 5.29 -18.60
CA ALA A 274 19.44 5.23 -19.41
C ALA A 274 19.31 3.88 -20.12
N LEU A 275 20.41 3.39 -20.71
CA LEU A 275 20.44 2.07 -21.36
C LEU A 275 20.21 0.91 -20.37
N ALA A 276 20.73 1.02 -19.14
CA ALA A 276 20.50 0.02 -18.09
C ALA A 276 19.02 -0.02 -17.66
N ILE A 277 18.37 1.15 -17.49
CA ILE A 277 16.95 1.26 -17.16
C ILE A 277 16.09 0.66 -18.29
N GLU A 278 16.35 1.01 -19.55
CA GLU A 278 15.64 0.45 -20.71
C GLU A 278 15.76 -1.08 -20.75
N LYS A 279 16.96 -1.61 -20.56
CA LYS A 279 17.20 -3.06 -20.54
C LYS A 279 16.46 -3.74 -19.40
N GLN A 280 16.42 -3.12 -18.22
CA GLN A 280 15.68 -3.65 -17.07
C GLN A 280 14.17 -3.69 -17.35
N GLN A 281 13.60 -2.61 -17.92
CA GLN A 281 12.19 -2.54 -18.29
C GLN A 281 11.82 -3.58 -19.35
N LEU A 282 12.66 -3.76 -20.38
CA LEU A 282 12.45 -4.78 -21.41
C LEU A 282 12.53 -6.19 -20.87
N ASN A 283 13.45 -6.45 -19.94
CA ASN A 283 13.57 -7.76 -19.31
C ASN A 283 12.39 -8.09 -18.42
N ALA A 284 11.87 -7.11 -17.65
CA ALA A 284 10.66 -7.27 -16.83
C ALA A 284 9.46 -7.59 -17.72
N TYR A 285 9.26 -6.82 -18.79
CA TYR A 285 8.16 -7.03 -19.73
C TYR A 285 8.26 -8.40 -20.44
N ARG A 286 9.46 -8.80 -20.86
CA ARG A 286 9.69 -10.13 -21.44
C ARG A 286 9.37 -11.26 -20.47
N LYS A 287 9.65 -11.05 -19.17
CA LYS A 287 9.30 -12.04 -18.14
C LYS A 287 7.78 -12.18 -18.01
N ASP A 288 7.05 -11.07 -18.02
CA ASP A 288 5.57 -11.07 -17.92
C ASP A 288 4.95 -11.78 -19.13
N LEU A 289 5.43 -11.50 -20.34
CA LEU A 289 4.94 -12.15 -21.56
C LEU A 289 5.25 -13.66 -21.58
N LYS A 290 6.40 -14.08 -21.06
CA LYS A 290 6.73 -15.50 -20.95
C LYS A 290 5.82 -16.23 -19.98
N GLU A 291 5.47 -15.61 -18.87
CA GLU A 291 4.53 -16.19 -17.91
C GLU A 291 3.11 -16.26 -18.49
N GLU A 292 2.69 -15.23 -19.22
CA GLU A 292 1.42 -15.25 -19.95
C GLU A 292 1.36 -16.42 -20.92
N TYR A 293 2.42 -16.60 -21.73
CA TYR A 293 2.49 -17.71 -22.67
C TYR A 293 2.51 -19.09 -21.98
N ARG A 294 3.26 -19.23 -20.87
CA ARG A 294 3.32 -20.46 -20.08
C ARG A 294 1.93 -20.90 -19.61
N ILE A 295 1.12 -19.95 -19.17
CA ILE A 295 -0.22 -20.24 -18.67
C ILE A 295 -1.15 -20.65 -19.83
N PHE A 296 -1.03 -19.99 -21.00
CA PHE A 296 -1.73 -20.44 -22.19
C PHE A 296 -1.34 -21.84 -22.61
N GLU A 297 -0.05 -22.15 -22.57
CA GLU A 297 0.47 -23.48 -22.86
C GLU A 297 -0.06 -24.54 -21.89
N GLU A 298 -0.10 -24.25 -20.59
CA GLU A 298 -0.63 -25.15 -19.56
C GLU A 298 -2.15 -25.35 -19.71
N ALA A 299 -2.91 -24.31 -19.99
CA ALA A 299 -4.34 -24.40 -20.26
C ALA A 299 -4.63 -25.22 -21.52
N ALA A 300 -3.89 -24.98 -22.60
CA ALA A 300 -3.98 -25.77 -23.83
C ALA A 300 -3.62 -27.23 -23.58
N ARG A 301 -2.56 -27.50 -22.81
CA ARG A 301 -2.14 -28.85 -22.42
C ARG A 301 -3.25 -29.58 -21.66
N SER A 302 -3.86 -28.93 -20.66
CA SER A 302 -4.96 -29.53 -19.89
C SER A 302 -6.16 -29.89 -20.78
N ARG A 303 -6.50 -29.00 -21.72
CA ARG A 303 -7.59 -29.23 -22.66
C ARG A 303 -7.28 -30.37 -23.65
N LEU A 304 -6.09 -30.36 -24.21
CA LEU A 304 -5.64 -31.42 -25.09
C LEU A 304 -5.57 -32.78 -24.39
N LEU A 305 -5.13 -32.81 -23.13
CA LEU A 305 -5.11 -34.02 -22.32
C LEU A 305 -6.52 -34.59 -22.13
N SER A 306 -7.50 -33.74 -21.87
CA SER A 306 -8.92 -34.15 -21.76
C SER A 306 -9.48 -34.67 -23.07
N LEU A 307 -9.04 -34.15 -24.21
CA LEU A 307 -9.48 -34.57 -25.55
C LEU A 307 -8.81 -35.87 -26.03
N LEU A 308 -7.50 -36.02 -25.72
CA LEU A 308 -6.67 -37.14 -26.22
C LEU A 308 -6.73 -38.37 -25.33
N LYS A 309 -7.07 -38.23 -24.05
CA LYS A 309 -7.15 -39.33 -23.09
C LYS A 309 -8.14 -40.38 -23.52
N GLY A 310 -7.67 -41.62 -23.76
CA GLY A 310 -8.51 -42.75 -24.17
C GLY A 310 -8.79 -42.83 -25.67
N GLN A 311 -8.22 -41.95 -26.49
CA GLN A 311 -8.34 -41.98 -27.95
C GLN A 311 -7.33 -42.95 -28.57
N GLU A 312 -7.78 -43.63 -29.65
CA GLU A 312 -6.90 -44.43 -30.52
C GLU A 312 -6.22 -43.52 -31.56
N VAL A 313 -4.98 -43.77 -31.86
CA VAL A 313 -4.19 -42.94 -32.80
C VAL A 313 -3.86 -43.72 -34.09
N ASN A 314 -3.87 -42.98 -35.20
CA ASN A 314 -3.38 -43.45 -36.49
C ASN A 314 -1.86 -43.32 -36.66
N GLY A 315 -1.16 -42.75 -35.63
CA GLY A 315 0.28 -42.49 -35.60
C GLY A 315 0.58 -41.03 -35.32
N GLY A 316 1.87 -40.70 -35.26
CA GLY A 316 2.38 -39.35 -34.93
C GLY A 316 3.03 -39.29 -33.54
N ALA A 317 3.97 -38.35 -33.33
CA ALA A 317 4.71 -38.16 -32.05
C ALA A 317 5.38 -39.42 -31.47
N GLY A 318 5.72 -40.43 -32.33
CA GLY A 318 6.34 -41.67 -31.91
C GLY A 318 5.38 -42.82 -31.58
N PHE A 319 4.06 -42.60 -31.66
CA PHE A 319 3.01 -43.63 -31.48
C PHE A 319 2.76 -44.42 -32.76
N LYS A 320 2.37 -45.69 -32.60
CA LYS A 320 1.99 -46.60 -33.70
C LYS A 320 0.49 -46.57 -33.88
N LYS A 321 0.06 -46.97 -35.08
CA LYS A 321 -1.36 -47.13 -35.39
C LYS A 321 -2.04 -48.13 -34.46
N GLY A 322 -3.08 -47.71 -33.75
CA GLY A 322 -3.86 -48.53 -32.83
C GLY A 322 -3.42 -48.38 -31.35
N ASP A 323 -2.42 -47.55 -31.05
CA ASP A 323 -2.06 -47.25 -29.65
C ASP A 323 -3.15 -46.41 -29.01
N VAL A 324 -3.47 -46.72 -27.75
CA VAL A 324 -4.42 -45.92 -26.94
C VAL A 324 -3.61 -44.96 -26.06
N LEU A 325 -3.98 -43.67 -26.10
CA LEU A 325 -3.28 -42.63 -25.35
C LEU A 325 -3.65 -42.70 -23.88
N SER A 326 -2.65 -42.80 -23.01
CA SER A 326 -2.75 -42.67 -21.55
C SER A 326 -2.05 -41.40 -21.08
N GLU A 327 -2.44 -40.92 -19.90
CA GLU A 327 -1.87 -39.72 -19.29
C GLU A 327 -0.36 -39.83 -19.09
N ASP A 328 0.12 -41.02 -18.72
CA ASP A 328 1.57 -41.31 -18.53
C ASP A 328 2.36 -41.19 -19.84
N ASN A 329 1.79 -41.63 -20.95
CA ASN A 329 2.44 -41.58 -22.27
C ASN A 329 2.51 -40.15 -22.83
N LEU A 330 1.54 -39.29 -22.47
CA LEU A 330 1.48 -37.91 -22.90
C LEU A 330 2.35 -36.98 -22.04
N SER A 331 2.51 -37.27 -20.74
CA SER A 331 3.27 -36.41 -19.80
C SER A 331 4.73 -36.21 -20.16
N GLY A 332 5.36 -37.15 -20.88
CA GLY A 332 6.74 -37.09 -21.33
C GLY A 332 7.01 -36.29 -22.62
N LEU A 333 5.96 -35.81 -23.30
CA LEU A 333 6.07 -35.14 -24.59
C LEU A 333 5.90 -33.61 -24.43
N LYS A 334 6.56 -32.87 -25.34
CA LYS A 334 6.33 -31.40 -25.45
C LYS A 334 5.01 -31.15 -26.15
N LEU A 335 4.42 -29.97 -25.90
CA LEU A 335 3.12 -29.58 -26.46
C LEU A 335 3.10 -29.61 -28.00
N ASP A 336 4.19 -29.18 -28.64
CA ASP A 336 4.33 -29.23 -30.11
C ASP A 336 4.17 -30.66 -30.63
N GLN A 337 4.72 -31.65 -29.90
CA GLN A 337 4.60 -33.06 -30.25
C GLN A 337 3.19 -33.61 -30.07
N TRP A 338 2.40 -33.03 -29.16
CA TRP A 338 0.99 -33.41 -29.00
C TRP A 338 0.17 -33.00 -30.22
N CYS A 339 0.49 -31.87 -30.83
CA CYS A 339 -0.15 -31.38 -32.04
C CYS A 339 0.17 -32.24 -33.27
N ASP A 340 1.26 -33.01 -33.25
CA ASP A 340 1.64 -33.95 -34.32
C ASP A 340 0.92 -35.30 -34.24
N ILE A 341 0.14 -35.56 -33.17
CA ILE A 341 -0.66 -36.77 -32.97
C ILE A 341 -1.83 -36.76 -33.93
N ARG A 342 -2.06 -37.88 -34.62
CA ARG A 342 -3.19 -38.04 -35.51
C ARG A 342 -4.20 -39.02 -34.89
N PRO A 343 -5.26 -38.50 -34.23
CA PRO A 343 -6.34 -39.35 -33.71
C PRO A 343 -7.12 -40.02 -34.84
N VAL A 344 -7.82 -41.10 -34.53
CA VAL A 344 -8.71 -41.79 -35.47
C VAL A 344 -9.99 -41.01 -35.69
N ASP A 345 -10.40 -40.21 -34.69
CA ASP A 345 -11.62 -39.38 -34.74
C ASP A 345 -11.32 -38.02 -35.40
N ASP A 346 -11.94 -37.76 -36.55
CA ASP A 346 -11.75 -36.53 -37.31
C ASP A 346 -12.17 -35.27 -36.50
N SER A 347 -13.16 -35.40 -35.62
CA SER A 347 -13.64 -34.30 -34.77
C SER A 347 -12.58 -33.85 -33.74
N VAL A 348 -11.80 -34.79 -33.22
CA VAL A 348 -10.68 -34.52 -32.31
C VAL A 348 -9.49 -33.92 -33.09
N ALA A 349 -9.27 -34.35 -34.33
CA ALA A 349 -8.23 -33.80 -35.21
C ALA A 349 -8.51 -32.31 -35.53
N ASP A 350 -9.75 -31.94 -35.85
CA ASP A 350 -10.17 -30.55 -36.07
C ASP A 350 -9.97 -29.68 -34.81
N GLN A 351 -10.23 -30.23 -33.65
CA GLN A 351 -10.03 -29.51 -32.38
C GLN A 351 -8.53 -29.29 -32.08
N LEU A 352 -7.67 -30.28 -32.37
CA LEU A 352 -6.23 -30.19 -32.29
C LEU A 352 -5.67 -29.07 -33.17
N GLU A 353 -6.09 -29.04 -34.45
CA GLU A 353 -5.67 -27.98 -35.39
C GLU A 353 -6.12 -26.59 -34.92
N ARG A 354 -7.33 -26.46 -34.36
CA ARG A 354 -7.80 -25.19 -33.78
C ARG A 354 -6.98 -24.73 -32.58
N VAL A 355 -6.60 -25.65 -31.68
CA VAL A 355 -5.74 -25.31 -30.53
C VAL A 355 -4.36 -24.92 -30.98
N GLN A 356 -3.80 -25.62 -31.99
CA GLN A 356 -2.50 -25.28 -32.57
C GLN A 356 -2.52 -23.89 -33.23
N ALA A 357 -3.52 -23.60 -34.06
CA ALA A 357 -3.69 -22.30 -34.69
C ALA A 357 -3.83 -21.18 -33.64
N TYR A 358 -4.58 -21.44 -32.56
CA TYR A 358 -4.74 -20.50 -31.47
C TYR A 358 -3.41 -20.23 -30.73
N LEU A 359 -2.61 -21.24 -30.46
CA LEU A 359 -1.31 -21.07 -29.82
C LEU A 359 -0.34 -20.27 -30.70
N GLN A 360 -0.32 -20.52 -32.03
CA GLN A 360 0.48 -19.75 -32.97
C GLN A 360 0.05 -18.28 -33.02
N GLU A 361 -1.25 -18.01 -33.13
CA GLU A 361 -1.80 -16.64 -33.11
C GLU A 361 -1.42 -15.89 -31.82
N ARG A 362 -1.48 -16.58 -30.67
CA ARG A 362 -1.10 -15.98 -29.38
C ARG A 362 0.42 -15.71 -29.29
N GLN A 363 1.25 -16.58 -29.84
CA GLN A 363 2.67 -16.36 -29.90
C GLN A 363 3.03 -15.14 -30.77
N GLU A 364 2.40 -15.02 -31.94
CA GLU A 364 2.58 -13.88 -32.84
C GLU A 364 2.11 -12.57 -32.16
N GLU A 365 0.95 -12.57 -31.49
CA GLU A 365 0.48 -11.43 -30.71
C GLU A 365 1.46 -11.00 -29.59
N ILE A 366 2.05 -11.97 -28.90
CA ILE A 366 3.03 -11.71 -27.84
C ILE A 366 4.32 -11.10 -28.42
N GLU A 367 4.79 -11.63 -29.55
CA GLU A 367 5.96 -11.08 -30.25
C GLU A 367 5.69 -9.66 -30.74
N ASP A 368 4.53 -9.40 -31.33
CA ASP A 368 4.12 -8.06 -31.78
C ASP A 368 4.03 -7.08 -30.60
N LYS A 369 3.41 -7.47 -29.50
CA LYS A 369 3.35 -6.66 -28.27
C LYS A 369 4.76 -6.34 -27.74
N PHE A 370 5.67 -7.30 -27.79
CA PHE A 370 7.06 -7.10 -27.35
C PHE A 370 7.81 -6.13 -28.26
N GLU A 371 7.71 -6.27 -29.61
CA GLU A 371 8.36 -5.37 -30.55
C GLU A 371 7.79 -3.94 -30.49
N ASP A 372 6.48 -3.80 -30.34
CA ASP A 372 5.84 -2.50 -30.16
C ASP A 372 6.30 -1.81 -28.87
N LYS A 373 6.40 -2.57 -27.76
CA LYS A 373 6.88 -2.03 -26.49
C LYS A 373 8.34 -1.65 -26.57
N LYS A 374 9.17 -2.50 -27.19
CA LYS A 374 10.59 -2.24 -27.41
C LYS A 374 10.77 -0.97 -28.24
N ARG A 375 10.03 -0.81 -29.35
CA ARG A 375 10.07 0.39 -30.18
C ARG A 375 9.72 1.65 -29.35
N LYS A 376 8.67 1.60 -28.52
CA LYS A 376 8.27 2.73 -27.68
C LYS A 376 9.31 3.07 -26.60
N ILE A 377 10.00 2.09 -26.05
CA ILE A 377 11.04 2.31 -25.03
C ILE A 377 12.34 2.82 -25.65
N THR A 378 12.72 2.31 -26.85
CA THR A 378 13.99 2.68 -27.49
C THR A 378 13.92 4.00 -28.27
N THR A 379 12.73 4.43 -28.69
CA THR A 379 12.53 5.76 -29.27
C THR A 379 12.76 6.83 -28.20
N GLY A 380 13.45 7.91 -28.53
CA GLY A 380 13.64 9.03 -27.62
C GLY A 380 12.32 9.69 -27.21
N ASP A 381 12.36 10.41 -26.11
CA ASP A 381 11.19 11.09 -25.54
C ASP A 381 10.92 12.42 -26.28
N ASP A 382 9.63 12.73 -26.48
CA ASP A 382 9.19 14.02 -27.04
C ASP A 382 9.24 15.09 -25.94
N LEU A 383 10.43 15.68 -25.76
CA LEU A 383 10.68 16.73 -24.80
C LEU A 383 10.45 18.12 -25.43
N THR A 384 10.09 19.08 -24.59
CA THR A 384 9.90 20.48 -25.01
C THR A 384 11.15 21.05 -25.66
N THR A 385 10.97 21.98 -26.59
CA THR A 385 12.08 22.61 -27.35
C THR A 385 13.12 23.22 -26.41
N GLY A 386 14.40 22.89 -26.63
CA GLY A 386 15.51 23.37 -25.82
C GLY A 386 15.83 22.50 -24.58
N VAL A 387 15.06 21.47 -24.32
CA VAL A 387 15.35 20.46 -23.27
C VAL A 387 16.05 19.27 -23.90
N LEU A 388 17.22 18.90 -23.39
CA LEU A 388 18.01 17.77 -23.87
C LEU A 388 17.71 16.50 -23.08
N LYS A 389 17.63 16.64 -21.75
CA LYS A 389 17.48 15.54 -20.82
C LYS A 389 16.74 15.96 -19.56
N VAL A 390 15.90 15.08 -19.04
CA VAL A 390 15.22 15.27 -17.76
C VAL A 390 15.51 14.04 -16.88
N VAL A 391 16.02 14.26 -15.68
CA VAL A 391 16.21 13.23 -14.69
C VAL A 391 15.27 13.50 -13.53
N LYS A 392 14.42 12.53 -13.21
CA LYS A 392 13.52 12.56 -12.06
C LYS A 392 14.02 11.58 -11.02
N VAL A 393 14.24 12.06 -9.81
CA VAL A 393 14.67 11.26 -8.66
C VAL A 393 13.54 11.23 -7.64
N TYR A 394 13.16 10.04 -7.21
CA TYR A 394 12.12 9.83 -6.21
C TYR A 394 12.75 9.47 -4.88
N LEU A 395 12.47 10.29 -3.87
CA LEU A 395 12.93 10.10 -2.50
C LEU A 395 11.79 9.61 -1.63
N ALA A 396 11.99 8.49 -0.94
CA ALA A 396 11.08 8.04 0.10
C ALA A 396 11.54 8.61 1.45
N VAL A 397 10.63 9.32 2.11
CA VAL A 397 10.85 9.93 3.42
C VAL A 397 9.89 9.28 4.41
N LYS A 398 10.43 8.67 5.47
CA LYS A 398 9.65 8.14 6.58
C LYS A 398 9.36 9.26 7.58
N ARG A 399 8.08 9.60 7.76
CA ARG A 399 7.64 10.66 8.68
C ARG A 399 6.88 10.05 9.85
N ARG A 400 7.45 10.13 11.03
CA ARG A 400 6.80 9.77 12.28
C ARG A 400 5.90 10.90 12.76
N ILE A 401 4.92 10.56 13.60
CA ILE A 401 4.12 11.57 14.28
C ILE A 401 5.00 12.39 15.22
N GLN A 402 4.83 13.70 15.22
CA GLN A 402 5.62 14.61 16.04
C GLN A 402 4.76 15.74 16.59
N PRO A 403 5.18 16.44 17.66
CA PRO A 403 4.47 17.61 18.15
C PRO A 403 4.28 18.66 17.04
N GLY A 404 3.08 19.23 16.95
CA GLY A 404 2.67 20.15 15.90
C GLY A 404 1.90 19.51 14.74
N ASP A 405 1.92 18.18 14.59
CA ASP A 405 1.11 17.49 13.60
C ASP A 405 -0.38 17.53 13.98
N LYS A 406 -1.22 17.62 12.96
CA LYS A 406 -2.67 17.67 13.13
C LYS A 406 -3.27 16.27 13.09
N MET A 407 -4.08 15.97 14.09
CA MET A 407 -4.88 14.75 14.17
C MET A 407 -6.36 15.06 14.29
N SER A 408 -7.20 14.12 13.93
CA SER A 408 -8.65 14.21 14.13
C SER A 408 -9.29 12.85 14.36
N GLY A 409 -10.43 12.84 15.01
CA GLY A 409 -11.38 11.74 14.93
C GLY A 409 -12.35 11.93 13.78
N ARG A 410 -13.41 11.12 13.74
CA ARG A 410 -14.45 11.16 12.70
C ARG A 410 -15.66 12.06 13.04
N HIS A 411 -15.66 12.68 14.23
CA HIS A 411 -16.78 13.46 14.77
C HIS A 411 -16.52 14.97 14.78
N GLY A 412 -15.63 15.46 13.92
CA GLY A 412 -15.24 16.87 13.90
C GLY A 412 -14.31 17.28 15.05
N ASN A 413 -13.83 16.33 15.83
CA ASN A 413 -12.86 16.53 16.91
C ASN A 413 -11.44 16.57 16.33
N LYS A 414 -10.99 17.75 15.97
CA LYS A 414 -9.64 18.00 15.46
C LYS A 414 -8.75 18.57 16.57
N GLY A 415 -7.48 18.26 16.48
CA GLY A 415 -6.50 18.80 17.42
C GLY A 415 -5.06 18.76 16.87
N VAL A 416 -4.18 19.39 17.61
CA VAL A 416 -2.74 19.40 17.31
C VAL A 416 -2.00 18.69 18.43
N VAL A 417 -1.05 17.84 18.07
CA VAL A 417 -0.19 17.16 19.04
C VAL A 417 0.66 18.19 19.78
N SER A 418 0.49 18.27 21.11
CA SER A 418 1.24 19.19 21.97
C SER A 418 2.56 18.58 22.41
N VAL A 419 2.51 17.37 22.90
CA VAL A 419 3.68 16.67 23.44
C VAL A 419 3.52 15.16 23.25
N ILE A 420 4.64 14.48 23.14
CA ILE A 420 4.75 13.03 23.19
C ILE A 420 5.40 12.67 24.52
N MET A 421 4.65 11.99 25.38
CA MET A 421 5.10 11.65 26.74
C MET A 421 5.68 10.24 26.79
N PRO A 422 6.71 10.00 27.60
CA PRO A 422 7.18 8.65 27.90
C PRO A 422 6.04 7.76 28.38
N VAL A 423 6.13 6.47 28.09
CA VAL A 423 5.09 5.50 28.44
C VAL A 423 4.86 5.44 29.96
N GLU A 424 5.94 5.58 30.72
CA GLU A 424 5.94 5.53 32.18
C GLU A 424 5.14 6.66 32.83
N ASP A 425 5.09 7.82 32.16
CA ASP A 425 4.40 9.02 32.67
C ASP A 425 2.93 9.07 32.28
N MET A 426 2.50 8.19 31.38
CA MET A 426 1.11 8.14 30.92
C MET A 426 0.19 7.53 31.99
N PRO A 427 -1.07 7.98 32.05
CA PRO A 427 -2.09 7.31 32.88
C PRO A 427 -2.24 5.84 32.48
N TYR A 428 -2.40 4.97 33.45
CA TYR A 428 -2.57 3.53 33.25
C TYR A 428 -3.72 2.97 34.08
N ASP A 429 -4.25 1.83 33.66
CA ASP A 429 -5.33 1.13 34.37
C ASP A 429 -4.82 0.18 35.46
N GLU A 430 -5.76 -0.51 36.12
CA GLU A 430 -5.47 -1.51 37.18
C GLU A 430 -4.62 -2.69 36.71
N ASN A 431 -4.61 -2.96 35.39
CA ASN A 431 -3.82 -4.03 34.78
C ASN A 431 -2.41 -3.55 34.36
N GLY A 432 -2.10 -2.27 34.55
CA GLY A 432 -0.85 -1.67 34.14
C GLY A 432 -0.79 -1.26 32.67
N GLU A 433 -1.91 -1.29 31.93
CA GLU A 433 -1.95 -0.85 30.54
C GLU A 433 -2.08 0.66 30.44
N PRO A 434 -1.12 1.38 29.79
CA PRO A 434 -1.17 2.80 29.62
C PRO A 434 -2.18 3.20 28.53
N VAL A 435 -2.70 4.44 28.60
CA VAL A 435 -3.48 5.04 27.51
C VAL A 435 -2.57 5.57 26.42
N ASP A 436 -3.06 5.57 25.17
CA ASP A 436 -2.28 6.05 24.02
C ASP A 436 -2.46 7.54 23.80
N VAL A 437 -3.66 8.05 24.07
CA VAL A 437 -4.06 9.43 23.79
C VAL A 437 -4.85 9.97 24.96
N VAL A 438 -4.58 11.22 25.35
CA VAL A 438 -5.38 11.93 26.35
C VAL A 438 -6.00 13.17 25.72
N LEU A 439 -7.32 13.22 25.73
CA LEU A 439 -8.11 14.29 25.18
C LEU A 439 -8.78 15.14 26.26
N ASN A 440 -8.97 16.42 25.96
CA ASN A 440 -9.65 17.33 26.90
C ASN A 440 -11.17 17.06 26.90
N PRO A 441 -11.77 16.75 28.04
CA PRO A 441 -13.21 16.50 28.15
C PRO A 441 -14.05 17.75 27.88
N LEU A 442 -13.53 18.96 28.05
CA LEU A 442 -14.24 20.21 27.82
C LEU A 442 -14.58 20.44 26.33
N GLY A 443 -13.88 19.78 25.43
CA GLY A 443 -14.18 19.84 24.00
C GLY A 443 -15.50 19.18 23.61
N VAL A 444 -16.05 18.27 24.43
CA VAL A 444 -17.29 17.56 24.12
C VAL A 444 -18.53 18.40 24.39
N PRO A 445 -18.78 18.96 25.61
CA PRO A 445 -20.00 19.70 25.89
C PRO A 445 -20.08 21.03 25.12
N SER A 446 -18.96 21.66 24.82
CA SER A 446 -18.92 22.90 24.06
C SER A 446 -19.33 22.73 22.59
N ARG A 447 -19.05 21.57 22.01
CA ARG A 447 -19.30 21.25 20.58
C ARG A 447 -20.44 20.27 20.36
N MET A 448 -20.95 19.67 21.44
CA MET A 448 -22.12 18.79 21.45
C MET A 448 -22.02 17.57 20.51
N ASN A 449 -20.79 17.16 20.13
CA ASN A 449 -20.52 15.99 19.31
C ASN A 449 -20.40 14.73 20.19
N VAL A 450 -21.53 14.31 20.74
CA VAL A 450 -21.60 13.17 21.67
C VAL A 450 -21.25 11.84 21.02
N GLY A 451 -21.38 11.73 19.71
CA GLY A 451 -21.04 10.53 18.94
C GLY A 451 -19.64 10.00 19.21
N GLN A 452 -18.66 10.87 19.50
CA GLN A 452 -17.31 10.45 19.87
C GLN A 452 -17.24 9.64 21.18
N ILE A 453 -18.08 9.94 22.14
CA ILE A 453 -18.14 9.21 23.42
C ILE A 453 -18.80 7.85 23.20
N LEU A 454 -19.90 7.80 22.42
CA LEU A 454 -20.55 6.54 22.06
C LEU A 454 -19.61 5.63 21.28
N GLU A 455 -18.85 6.18 20.32
CA GLU A 455 -17.80 5.44 19.61
C GLU A 455 -16.75 4.88 20.59
N THR A 456 -16.30 5.69 21.53
CA THR A 456 -15.28 5.30 22.50
C THR A 456 -15.75 4.11 23.36
N HIS A 457 -16.97 4.14 23.85
CA HIS A 457 -17.57 3.06 24.63
C HIS A 457 -17.76 1.79 23.81
N LEU A 458 -18.30 1.92 22.60
CA LEU A 458 -18.51 0.79 21.72
C LEU A 458 -17.19 0.17 21.25
N GLY A 459 -16.19 1.00 20.96
CA GLY A 459 -14.82 0.54 20.64
C GLY A 459 -14.17 -0.20 21.81
N TRP A 460 -14.43 0.23 23.05
CA TRP A 460 -13.96 -0.47 24.24
C TRP A 460 -14.62 -1.84 24.38
N ALA A 461 -15.93 -1.94 24.18
CA ALA A 461 -16.65 -3.20 24.13
C ALA A 461 -16.10 -4.15 23.04
N ALA A 462 -15.94 -3.62 21.83
CA ALA A 462 -15.41 -4.38 20.69
C ALA A 462 -14.01 -4.95 20.95
N LYS A 463 -13.13 -4.15 21.54
CA LYS A 463 -11.78 -4.61 21.93
C LYS A 463 -11.80 -5.63 23.04
N GLY A 464 -12.67 -5.42 24.04
CA GLY A 464 -12.86 -6.36 25.15
C GLY A 464 -13.36 -7.73 24.70
N LEU A 465 -14.31 -7.77 23.78
CA LEU A 465 -14.80 -8.99 23.16
C LEU A 465 -13.67 -9.74 22.43
N GLY A 466 -12.86 -9.01 21.63
CA GLY A 466 -11.70 -9.60 20.98
C GLY A 466 -10.68 -10.19 21.94
N THR A 467 -10.41 -9.49 23.04
CA THR A 467 -9.52 -9.98 24.10
C THR A 467 -10.07 -11.25 24.77
N LYS A 468 -11.38 -11.32 24.98
CA LYS A 468 -12.05 -12.49 25.55
C LYS A 468 -11.98 -13.69 24.62
N ILE A 469 -12.23 -13.49 23.32
CA ILE A 469 -12.03 -14.50 22.28
C ILE A 469 -10.58 -14.99 22.28
N GLY A 470 -9.61 -14.07 22.34
CA GLY A 470 -8.20 -14.43 22.42
C GLY A 470 -7.86 -15.30 23.63
N LYS A 471 -8.39 -14.97 24.80
CA LYS A 471 -8.22 -15.80 26.01
C LYS A 471 -8.84 -17.20 25.85
N MET A 472 -10.01 -17.31 25.22
CA MET A 472 -10.65 -18.59 24.93
C MET A 472 -9.81 -19.44 23.99
N LEU A 473 -9.21 -18.82 22.95
CA LEU A 473 -8.28 -19.50 22.03
C LEU A 473 -7.01 -19.96 22.74
N ASP A 474 -6.41 -19.12 23.57
CA ASP A 474 -5.19 -19.44 24.32
C ASP A 474 -5.43 -20.57 25.35
N GLN A 475 -6.63 -20.67 25.88
CA GLN A 475 -7.08 -21.76 26.75
C GLN A 475 -7.45 -23.04 26.00
N GLN A 476 -7.30 -23.06 24.66
CA GLN A 476 -7.68 -24.19 23.80
C GLN A 476 -9.11 -24.67 24.01
N ARG A 477 -10.05 -23.73 24.20
CA ARG A 477 -11.47 -24.06 24.35
C ARG A 477 -12.02 -24.74 23.09
N GLN A 478 -13.02 -25.59 23.27
CA GLN A 478 -13.63 -26.32 22.16
C GLN A 478 -14.33 -25.36 21.19
N ALA A 479 -14.36 -25.73 19.89
CA ALA A 479 -15.02 -24.94 18.84
C ALA A 479 -16.50 -24.66 19.16
N ALA A 480 -17.19 -25.58 19.87
CA ALA A 480 -18.57 -25.41 20.28
C ALA A 480 -18.77 -24.23 21.26
N GLU A 481 -17.87 -24.04 22.24
CA GLU A 481 -17.94 -22.92 23.19
C GLU A 481 -17.67 -21.58 22.48
N LEU A 482 -16.72 -21.58 21.54
CA LEU A 482 -16.44 -20.40 20.69
C LEU A 482 -17.63 -20.05 19.82
N ARG A 483 -18.27 -21.05 19.20
CA ARG A 483 -19.47 -20.85 18.38
C ARG A 483 -20.62 -20.26 19.19
N GLU A 484 -20.88 -20.79 20.40
CA GLU A 484 -21.91 -20.24 21.30
C GLU A 484 -21.59 -18.77 21.70
N PHE A 485 -20.33 -18.46 21.95
CA PHE A 485 -19.93 -17.09 22.29
C PHE A 485 -20.04 -16.14 21.10
N LEU A 486 -19.65 -16.57 19.92
CA LEU A 486 -19.82 -15.80 18.67
C LEU A 486 -21.30 -15.61 18.35
N ASP A 487 -22.13 -16.63 18.54
CA ASP A 487 -23.59 -16.51 18.35
C ASP A 487 -24.20 -15.43 19.27
N LYS A 488 -23.76 -15.36 20.53
CA LYS A 488 -24.16 -14.28 21.44
C LYS A 488 -23.75 -12.88 20.96
N ILE A 489 -22.61 -12.77 20.29
CA ILE A 489 -22.13 -11.50 19.74
C ILE A 489 -22.96 -11.11 18.51
N TYR A 490 -23.15 -12.03 17.57
CA TYR A 490 -23.78 -11.73 16.28
C TYR A 490 -25.31 -11.70 16.34
N ASN A 491 -25.94 -12.56 17.11
CA ASN A 491 -27.38 -12.81 17.04
C ASN A 491 -28.20 -12.33 18.25
N GLN A 492 -27.58 -12.01 19.40
CA GLN A 492 -28.34 -11.60 20.60
C GLN A 492 -28.37 -10.09 20.85
N VAL A 493 -27.50 -9.31 20.24
CA VAL A 493 -27.32 -7.89 20.55
C VAL A 493 -27.91 -6.96 19.48
N GLY A 494 -28.60 -7.49 18.51
CA GLY A 494 -29.28 -6.73 17.43
C GLY A 494 -28.53 -6.83 16.09
N GLY A 495 -29.26 -6.61 15.02
CA GLY A 495 -28.77 -6.66 13.63
C GLY A 495 -29.32 -7.84 12.81
N GLU A 496 -28.78 -8.04 11.63
CA GLU A 496 -29.08 -9.18 10.79
C GLU A 496 -28.56 -10.46 11.43
N GLN A 497 -29.40 -11.49 11.51
CA GLN A 497 -29.01 -12.78 12.07
C GLN A 497 -28.11 -13.52 11.08
N GLU A 498 -26.93 -13.92 11.52
CA GLU A 498 -26.01 -14.75 10.74
C GLU A 498 -26.04 -16.20 11.23
N SER A 499 -26.13 -17.15 10.30
CA SER A 499 -26.12 -18.58 10.60
C SER A 499 -24.66 -19.05 10.80
N LEU A 500 -24.26 -19.20 12.05
CA LEU A 500 -22.96 -19.80 12.42
C LEU A 500 -22.98 -21.33 12.42
N GLU A 501 -24.17 -21.94 12.29
CA GLU A 501 -24.34 -23.38 12.27
C GLU A 501 -23.80 -24.04 11.00
N GLU A 502 -23.78 -23.30 9.89
CA GLU A 502 -23.28 -23.74 8.58
C GLU A 502 -21.75 -23.79 8.52
N LEU A 503 -21.06 -23.10 9.42
CA LEU A 503 -19.60 -23.05 9.47
C LEU A 503 -19.00 -24.30 10.10
N GLY A 504 -17.99 -24.89 9.46
CA GLY A 504 -17.20 -25.97 10.03
C GLY A 504 -16.36 -25.53 11.22
N ASP A 505 -15.95 -26.47 12.09
CA ASP A 505 -15.14 -26.15 13.28
C ASP A 505 -13.81 -25.45 12.94
N ASN A 506 -13.19 -25.80 11.81
CA ASN A 506 -11.98 -25.14 11.34
C ASN A 506 -12.24 -23.68 10.90
N GLU A 507 -13.39 -23.43 10.31
CA GLU A 507 -13.81 -22.09 9.88
C GLU A 507 -14.14 -21.21 11.09
N VAL A 508 -14.82 -21.75 12.08
CA VAL A 508 -15.08 -21.06 13.36
C VAL A 508 -13.77 -20.69 14.07
N MET A 509 -12.79 -21.60 14.09
CA MET A 509 -11.48 -21.34 14.66
C MET A 509 -10.69 -20.28 13.86
N ALA A 510 -10.81 -20.27 12.54
CA ALA A 510 -10.20 -19.25 11.68
C ALA A 510 -10.85 -17.87 11.92
N LEU A 511 -12.18 -17.82 11.98
CA LEU A 511 -12.92 -16.60 12.31
C LEU A 511 -12.53 -16.06 13.68
N ALA A 512 -12.48 -16.89 14.71
CA ALA A 512 -12.08 -16.50 16.05
C ALA A 512 -10.65 -15.93 16.09
N LYS A 513 -9.72 -16.50 15.33
CA LYS A 513 -8.35 -15.97 15.21
C LYS A 513 -8.33 -14.57 14.60
N ASN A 514 -9.15 -14.31 13.57
CA ASN A 514 -9.28 -13.00 12.94
C ASN A 514 -9.88 -11.96 13.89
N LEU A 515 -10.79 -12.37 14.78
CA LEU A 515 -11.45 -11.47 15.74
C LEU A 515 -10.64 -11.23 17.04
N ARG A 516 -9.49 -11.85 17.19
CA ARG A 516 -8.62 -11.68 18.37
C ARG A 516 -8.22 -10.22 18.63
N GLY A 517 -8.05 -9.44 17.56
CA GLY A 517 -7.68 -8.02 17.63
C GLY A 517 -8.80 -7.09 18.08
N GLY A 518 -10.02 -7.54 18.03
CA GLY A 518 -11.26 -6.81 18.29
C GLY A 518 -12.35 -7.24 17.32
N VAL A 519 -13.59 -7.13 17.73
CA VAL A 519 -14.76 -7.45 16.90
C VAL A 519 -15.21 -6.20 16.16
N PRO A 520 -15.10 -6.10 14.81
CA PRO A 520 -15.59 -4.95 14.07
C PRO A 520 -17.11 -4.86 14.16
N ILE A 521 -17.64 -3.68 14.46
CA ILE A 521 -19.07 -3.44 14.58
C ILE A 521 -19.48 -2.38 13.56
N ALA A 522 -20.49 -2.67 12.75
CA ALA A 522 -21.05 -1.73 11.79
C ALA A 522 -22.20 -0.94 12.44
N THR A 523 -22.08 0.40 12.43
CA THR A 523 -23.10 1.33 12.90
C THR A 523 -23.46 2.27 11.74
N PRO A 524 -24.54 2.01 10.97
CA PRO A 524 -24.94 2.87 9.87
C PRO A 524 -25.17 4.30 10.32
N ALA A 525 -24.94 5.27 9.44
CA ALA A 525 -25.16 6.68 9.73
C ALA A 525 -26.65 6.93 10.05
N PHE A 526 -26.91 7.64 11.16
CA PHE A 526 -28.25 7.94 11.71
C PHE A 526 -29.09 6.74 12.15
N ASP A 527 -28.53 5.54 12.12
CA ASP A 527 -29.12 4.29 12.59
C ASP A 527 -28.06 3.48 13.35
N GLY A 528 -27.40 4.11 14.29
CA GLY A 528 -26.33 3.56 15.09
C GLY A 528 -26.81 2.77 16.29
N ALA A 529 -25.87 2.19 17.03
CA ALA A 529 -26.15 1.42 18.25
C ALA A 529 -26.78 2.29 19.34
N HIS A 530 -27.84 1.76 19.95
CA HIS A 530 -28.50 2.40 21.09
C HIS A 530 -27.70 2.18 22.39
N GLU A 531 -27.94 3.06 23.38
CA GLU A 531 -27.26 2.97 24.68
C GLU A 531 -27.44 1.60 25.35
N THR A 532 -28.63 1.00 25.20
CA THR A 532 -28.95 -0.33 25.76
C THR A 532 -28.11 -1.44 25.14
N GLU A 533 -27.86 -1.36 23.84
CA GLU A 533 -27.03 -2.33 23.08
C GLU A 533 -25.55 -2.18 23.44
N ILE A 534 -25.07 -0.94 23.56
CA ILE A 534 -23.68 -0.66 23.98
C ILE A 534 -23.45 -1.21 25.39
N LYS A 535 -24.38 -1.00 26.33
CA LYS A 535 -24.30 -1.56 27.69
C LYS A 535 -24.34 -3.08 27.70
N ALA A 536 -25.16 -3.70 26.83
CA ALA A 536 -25.20 -5.17 26.70
C ALA A 536 -23.87 -5.74 26.21
N LEU A 537 -23.24 -5.08 25.22
CA LEU A 537 -21.91 -5.49 24.72
C LEU A 537 -20.81 -5.29 25.76
N LEU A 538 -20.84 -4.20 26.54
CA LEU A 538 -19.90 -3.98 27.64
C LEU A 538 -20.02 -5.07 28.72
N ARG A 539 -21.24 -5.47 29.07
CA ARG A 539 -21.47 -6.60 30.01
C ARG A 539 -20.91 -7.91 29.45
N LEU A 540 -21.17 -8.19 28.17
CA LEU A 540 -20.68 -9.39 27.49
C LEU A 540 -19.15 -9.45 27.44
N ALA A 541 -18.51 -8.28 27.37
CA ALA A 541 -17.05 -8.12 27.42
C ALA A 541 -16.47 -8.11 28.85
N ASP A 542 -17.29 -8.29 29.89
CA ASP A 542 -16.90 -8.21 31.31
C ASP A 542 -16.31 -6.83 31.70
N GLN A 543 -16.88 -5.76 31.12
CA GLN A 543 -16.46 -4.37 31.34
C GLN A 543 -17.52 -3.55 32.05
N SER A 544 -17.11 -2.40 32.63
CA SER A 544 -18.03 -1.47 33.32
C SER A 544 -19.06 -0.88 32.36
N GLU A 545 -20.34 -0.96 32.68
CA GLU A 545 -21.44 -0.41 31.89
C GLU A 545 -21.37 1.13 31.73
N ASN A 546 -20.72 1.82 32.65
CA ASN A 546 -20.57 3.27 32.62
C ASN A 546 -19.46 3.73 31.65
N GLY A 547 -18.67 2.81 31.09
CA GLY A 547 -17.53 3.15 30.24
C GLY A 547 -16.42 3.91 30.97
N GLN A 548 -16.42 3.89 32.28
CA GLN A 548 -15.44 4.57 33.12
C GLN A 548 -14.58 3.56 33.88
N GLN A 549 -13.30 3.92 34.03
CA GLN A 549 -12.30 3.11 34.73
C GLN A 549 -11.54 3.95 35.75
N TRP A 550 -10.98 3.27 36.73
CA TRP A 550 -9.97 3.86 37.59
C TRP A 550 -8.65 3.91 36.86
N LEU A 551 -8.05 5.09 36.79
CA LEU A 551 -6.72 5.28 36.27
C LEU A 551 -5.78 5.74 37.38
N TYR A 552 -4.51 5.47 37.16
CA TYR A 552 -3.39 5.84 38.03
C TYR A 552 -2.46 6.79 37.27
N ASP A 553 -1.93 7.80 37.96
CA ASP A 553 -0.93 8.70 37.38
C ASP A 553 0.41 7.98 37.24
N GLY A 554 0.97 7.90 36.03
CA GLY A 554 2.25 7.24 35.77
C GLY A 554 3.43 7.86 36.52
N ARG A 555 3.35 9.15 36.87
CA ARG A 555 4.45 9.86 37.54
C ARG A 555 4.43 9.68 39.06
N THR A 556 3.26 9.63 39.67
CA THR A 556 3.11 9.54 41.14
C THR A 556 2.73 8.13 41.60
N GLY A 557 2.12 7.34 40.74
CA GLY A 557 1.54 6.04 41.05
C GLY A 557 0.24 6.13 41.85
N GLU A 558 -0.28 7.35 42.08
CA GLU A 558 -1.51 7.58 42.80
C GLU A 558 -2.73 7.42 41.91
N ARG A 559 -3.83 6.92 42.49
CA ARG A 559 -5.11 6.81 41.79
C ARG A 559 -5.74 8.20 41.64
N PHE A 560 -6.33 8.48 40.51
CA PHE A 560 -7.10 9.72 40.31
C PHE A 560 -8.37 9.71 41.19
N ASP A 561 -8.81 10.90 41.60
CA ASP A 561 -9.94 11.08 42.51
C ASP A 561 -11.29 10.58 41.94
N ARG A 562 -11.40 10.53 40.61
CA ARG A 562 -12.61 10.12 39.90
C ARG A 562 -12.30 9.11 38.81
N GLN A 563 -13.30 8.30 38.49
CA GLN A 563 -13.26 7.43 37.32
C GLN A 563 -13.20 8.26 36.05
N VAL A 564 -12.46 7.79 35.05
CA VAL A 564 -12.21 8.44 33.77
C VAL A 564 -12.86 7.62 32.67
N THR A 565 -13.47 8.31 31.69
CA THR A 565 -13.97 7.67 30.47
C THR A 565 -12.78 7.21 29.63
N VAL A 566 -12.65 5.90 29.46
CA VAL A 566 -11.58 5.27 28.67
C VAL A 566 -12.21 4.32 27.69
N GLY A 567 -11.66 4.28 26.49
CA GLY A 567 -12.11 3.34 25.47
C GLY A 567 -11.25 3.45 24.22
N TYR A 568 -11.75 2.93 23.11
CA TYR A 568 -11.07 2.96 21.82
C TYR A 568 -11.79 3.86 20.85
N MET A 569 -11.06 4.82 20.30
CA MET A 569 -11.53 5.73 19.26
C MET A 569 -10.62 5.63 18.04
N TYR A 570 -11.22 5.76 16.86
CA TYR A 570 -10.49 5.76 15.61
C TYR A 570 -9.96 7.15 15.31
N MET A 571 -8.63 7.29 15.28
CA MET A 571 -7.93 8.55 15.07
C MET A 571 -7.24 8.58 13.72
N LEU A 572 -7.27 9.74 13.06
CA LEU A 572 -6.69 9.99 11.75
C LEU A 572 -5.53 10.98 11.87
N LYS A 573 -4.44 10.71 11.15
CA LYS A 573 -3.38 11.68 10.91
C LYS A 573 -3.72 12.46 9.65
N LEU A 574 -3.76 13.78 9.72
CA LEU A 574 -4.10 14.63 8.59
C LEU A 574 -2.85 15.09 7.83
N ASN A 575 -3.01 15.39 6.55
CA ASN A 575 -1.90 15.87 5.69
C ASN A 575 -1.54 17.35 5.96
N HIS A 576 -1.59 17.73 7.22
CA HIS A 576 -1.13 19.02 7.74
C HIS A 576 0.05 18.79 8.68
N LEU A 577 1.17 18.33 8.11
CA LEU A 577 2.37 17.99 8.85
C LEU A 577 3.18 19.25 9.16
N VAL A 578 3.76 19.31 10.34
CA VAL A 578 4.55 20.46 10.79
C VAL A 578 5.79 20.68 9.91
N ASP A 579 6.42 19.62 9.42
CA ASP A 579 7.61 19.70 8.57
C ASP A 579 7.35 20.47 7.27
N ASP A 580 6.13 20.39 6.71
CA ASP A 580 5.75 21.08 5.48
C ASP A 580 5.36 22.55 5.72
N LYS A 581 5.09 22.93 6.97
CA LYS A 581 4.63 24.28 7.36
C LYS A 581 5.72 25.11 8.02
N MET A 582 6.66 24.47 8.68
CA MET A 582 7.76 25.14 9.36
C MET A 582 8.80 25.58 8.33
N HIS A 583 8.99 26.88 8.21
CA HIS A 583 9.99 27.47 7.32
C HIS A 583 10.87 28.46 8.08
N ALA A 584 12.18 28.36 7.88
CA ALA A 584 13.15 29.31 8.39
C ALA A 584 14.12 29.71 7.28
N ARG A 585 14.49 31.00 7.25
CA ARG A 585 15.52 31.56 6.35
C ARG A 585 16.48 32.40 7.17
N SER A 586 17.77 32.14 7.00
CA SER A 586 18.85 32.97 7.58
C SER A 586 19.05 34.26 6.79
#